data_05dfcf43e19e95b1ecc445fae0ac065f
#
_entry.id   05dfcf43e19e95b1ecc445fae0ac065f
#
_cell.length_a   1.000
_cell.length_b   1.000
_cell.length_c   1.000
_cell.angle_alpha   90.00
_cell.angle_beta   90.00
_cell.angle_gamma   90.00
#
_symmetry.space_group_name_H-M   'P 1'
#
loop_
_entity.id
_entity.type
_entity.pdbx_description
1 polymer ?
#
loop_
_entity_poly.entity_id
_entity_poly.type
_entity_poly.pdbx_seq_one_letter_code
_entity_poly.pdbx_strand_id
1 'polypeptide(L)'
;MHVVLTGLLVVVGLGVTLLRVVPATQAHEIARVLPAGAVTWLDAHEPGTRIFNRYEWGGYIGEHRPGQPVFMDGRADVYGDALLRMYVSIIGVRGDPQVLFDRYRIDYAVFPPDTPLADWFDASDLWLRVYSNDTAAIWVRR
;
A
#
# COMPACT_ATOMS: atom_id res chain seq x y z
N MET A 1 -28.85 -7.76 -46.08
CA MET A 1 -29.21 -6.89 -44.94
C MET A 1 -28.87 -7.57 -43.57
N HIS A 2 -29.17 -8.87 -43.40
CA HIS A 2 -28.90 -9.58 -42.15
C HIS A 2 -27.39 -9.71 -41.80
N VAL A 3 -26.51 -9.92 -42.78
CA VAL A 3 -25.06 -10.09 -42.56
C VAL A 3 -24.42 -8.79 -41.99
N VAL A 4 -24.84 -7.62 -42.50
CA VAL A 4 -24.32 -6.30 -42.04
C VAL A 4 -24.79 -6.03 -40.60
N LEU A 5 -26.03 -6.35 -40.27
CA LEU A 5 -26.56 -6.16 -38.93
C LEU A 5 -25.88 -7.08 -37.91
N THR A 6 -25.62 -8.34 -38.27
CA THR A 6 -24.91 -9.29 -37.41
C THR A 6 -23.44 -8.84 -37.19
N GLY A 7 -22.78 -8.37 -38.22
CA GLY A 7 -21.41 -7.82 -38.11
C GLY A 7 -21.34 -6.62 -37.16
N LEU A 8 -22.31 -5.70 -37.26
CA LEU A 8 -22.36 -4.52 -36.39
C LEU A 8 -22.60 -4.91 -34.92
N LEU A 9 -23.47 -5.87 -34.64
CA LEU A 9 -23.73 -6.35 -33.27
C LEU A 9 -22.51 -7.04 -32.65
N VAL A 10 -21.75 -7.80 -33.45
CA VAL A 10 -20.50 -8.43 -32.97
C VAL A 10 -19.44 -7.38 -32.65
N VAL A 11 -19.26 -6.36 -33.48
CA VAL A 11 -18.29 -5.28 -33.25
C VAL A 11 -18.65 -4.45 -32.01
N VAL A 12 -19.94 -4.12 -31.84
CA VAL A 12 -20.41 -3.40 -30.65
C VAL A 12 -20.26 -4.26 -29.39
N GLY A 13 -20.59 -5.57 -29.48
CA GLY A 13 -20.42 -6.50 -28.36
C GLY A 13 -18.95 -6.64 -27.94
N LEU A 14 -18.03 -6.79 -28.90
CA LEU A 14 -16.59 -6.82 -28.64
C LEU A 14 -16.08 -5.51 -28.04
N GLY A 15 -16.52 -4.37 -28.56
CA GLY A 15 -16.15 -3.04 -28.05
C GLY A 15 -16.58 -2.82 -26.61
N VAL A 16 -17.82 -3.19 -26.26
CA VAL A 16 -18.34 -3.08 -24.88
C VAL A 16 -17.61 -4.03 -23.94
N THR A 17 -17.25 -5.23 -24.39
CA THR A 17 -16.49 -6.20 -23.60
C THR A 17 -15.06 -5.71 -23.33
N LEU A 18 -14.38 -5.19 -24.34
CA LEU A 18 -13.03 -4.61 -24.20
C LEU A 18 -13.02 -3.42 -23.26
N LEU A 19 -14.00 -2.52 -23.34
CA LEU A 19 -14.11 -1.34 -22.46
C LEU A 19 -14.36 -1.70 -20.98
N ARG A 20 -14.89 -2.89 -20.70
CA ARG A 20 -15.14 -3.36 -19.32
C ARG A 20 -14.02 -4.23 -18.77
N VAL A 21 -13.37 -5.04 -19.62
CA VAL A 21 -12.34 -6.00 -19.18
C VAL A 21 -11.00 -5.29 -18.89
N VAL A 22 -10.61 -4.32 -19.72
CA VAL A 22 -9.34 -3.61 -19.54
C VAL A 22 -9.24 -2.87 -18.20
N PRO A 23 -10.25 -2.11 -17.75
CA PRO A 23 -10.21 -1.49 -16.42
C PRO A 23 -10.20 -2.53 -15.27
N ALA A 24 -10.93 -3.63 -15.40
CA ALA A 24 -10.97 -4.67 -14.38
C ALA A 24 -9.62 -5.40 -14.23
N THR A 25 -8.94 -5.70 -15.33
CA THR A 25 -7.60 -6.31 -15.29
C THR A 25 -6.56 -5.35 -14.70
N GLN A 26 -6.59 -4.07 -15.05
CA GLN A 26 -5.70 -3.06 -14.45
C GLN A 26 -5.96 -2.90 -12.95
N ALA A 27 -7.21 -2.84 -12.52
CA ALA A 27 -7.56 -2.76 -11.10
C ALA A 27 -7.06 -3.99 -10.33
N HIS A 28 -7.14 -5.18 -10.93
CA HIS A 28 -6.64 -6.40 -10.31
C HIS A 28 -5.10 -6.42 -10.19
N GLU A 29 -4.36 -6.00 -11.22
CA GLU A 29 -2.90 -5.88 -11.17
C GLU A 29 -2.46 -4.80 -10.16
N ILE A 30 -3.13 -3.66 -10.12
CA ILE A 30 -2.90 -2.60 -9.12
C ILE A 30 -3.09 -3.15 -7.71
N ALA A 31 -4.18 -3.89 -7.46
CA ALA A 31 -4.47 -4.47 -6.16
C ALA A 31 -3.45 -5.52 -5.70
N ARG A 32 -2.71 -6.15 -6.62
CA ARG A 32 -1.63 -7.11 -6.32
C ARG A 32 -0.32 -6.46 -5.92
N VAL A 33 -0.09 -5.23 -6.36
CA VAL A 33 1.19 -4.52 -6.17
C VAL A 33 1.05 -3.35 -5.19
N LEU A 34 -0.11 -2.71 -5.16
CA LEU A 34 -0.39 -1.54 -4.33
C LEU A 34 -1.35 -1.88 -3.18
N PRO A 35 -1.27 -1.17 -2.05
CA PRO A 35 -2.00 -1.49 -0.83
C PRO A 35 -3.46 -1.02 -0.85
N ALA A 36 -4.19 -1.23 -1.95
CA ALA A 36 -5.55 -0.72 -2.15
C ALA A 36 -6.52 -1.14 -1.03
N GLY A 37 -6.48 -2.42 -0.64
CA GLY A 37 -7.31 -2.92 0.46
C GLY A 37 -6.94 -2.32 1.82
N ALA A 38 -5.65 -2.08 2.06
CA ALA A 38 -5.19 -1.40 3.27
C ALA A 38 -5.64 0.06 3.31
N VAL A 39 -5.59 0.78 2.19
CA VAL A 39 -6.10 2.17 2.09
C VAL A 39 -7.60 2.22 2.36
N THR A 40 -8.38 1.32 1.79
CA THR A 40 -9.83 1.21 2.08
C THR A 40 -10.10 0.95 3.56
N TRP A 41 -9.29 0.09 4.20
CA TRP A 41 -9.39 -0.15 5.64
C TRP A 41 -9.07 1.11 6.45
N LEU A 42 -8.01 1.84 6.09
CA LEU A 42 -7.62 3.09 6.76
C LEU A 42 -8.69 4.18 6.68
N ASP A 43 -9.43 4.26 5.55
CA ASP A 43 -10.53 5.21 5.37
C ASP A 43 -11.69 4.97 6.34
N ALA A 44 -11.87 3.72 6.75
CA ALA A 44 -12.94 3.33 7.67
C ALA A 44 -12.54 3.39 9.16
N HIS A 45 -11.24 3.40 9.50
CA HIS A 45 -10.79 3.14 10.89
C HIS A 45 -9.89 4.22 11.50
N GLU A 46 -9.22 5.04 10.70
CA GLU A 46 -8.35 6.16 11.14
C GLU A 46 -7.47 5.84 12.36
N PRO A 47 -6.52 4.90 12.27
CA PRO A 47 -5.79 4.37 13.43
C PRO A 47 -4.76 5.35 14.03
N GLY A 48 -4.55 6.51 13.41
CA GLY A 48 -3.59 7.53 13.84
C GLY A 48 -3.20 8.47 12.71
N THR A 49 -2.22 9.34 12.96
CA THR A 49 -1.79 10.39 12.03
C THR A 49 -0.41 10.14 11.42
N ARG A 50 0.44 9.34 12.07
CA ARG A 50 1.84 9.14 11.67
C ARG A 50 2.05 7.70 11.21
N ILE A 51 2.08 7.53 9.90
CA ILE A 51 2.26 6.24 9.26
C ILE A 51 3.76 5.93 9.04
N PHE A 52 4.15 4.66 9.23
CA PHE A 52 5.33 4.08 8.61
C PHE A 52 4.89 3.20 7.45
N ASN A 53 5.36 3.49 6.25
CA ASN A 53 4.89 2.81 5.04
C ASN A 53 6.05 2.25 4.20
N ARG A 54 5.74 1.25 3.39
CA ARG A 54 6.65 0.82 2.32
C ARG A 54 6.92 1.98 1.37
N TYR A 55 8.20 2.18 1.03
CA TYR A 55 8.68 3.30 0.20
C TYR A 55 7.89 3.46 -1.11
N GLU A 56 7.69 2.35 -1.83
CA GLU A 56 7.02 2.33 -3.12
C GLU A 56 5.51 2.65 -3.02
N TRP A 57 4.93 2.56 -1.83
CA TRP A 57 3.50 2.81 -1.60
C TRP A 57 3.17 4.24 -1.18
N GLY A 58 4.19 5.02 -0.80
CA GLY A 58 3.97 6.36 -0.28
C GLY A 58 3.23 7.28 -1.23
N GLY A 59 3.58 7.26 -2.53
CA GLY A 59 2.85 8.02 -3.56
C GLY A 59 1.39 7.62 -3.68
N TYR A 60 1.11 6.31 -3.72
CA TYR A 60 -0.24 5.78 -3.79
C TYR A 60 -1.08 6.16 -2.56
N ILE A 61 -0.51 5.99 -1.35
CA ILE A 61 -1.20 6.35 -0.10
C ILE A 61 -1.48 7.86 -0.06
N GLY A 62 -0.50 8.70 -0.42
CA GLY A 62 -0.67 10.16 -0.43
C GLY A 62 -1.71 10.65 -1.45
N GLU A 63 -1.82 9.98 -2.60
CA GLU A 63 -2.83 10.29 -3.62
C GLU A 63 -4.25 9.94 -3.16
N HIS A 64 -4.42 8.77 -2.53
CA HIS A 64 -5.73 8.26 -2.12
C HIS A 64 -6.18 8.75 -0.73
N ARG A 65 -5.25 9.27 0.07
CA ARG A 65 -5.54 9.88 1.38
C ARG A 65 -4.93 11.29 1.47
N PRO A 66 -5.50 12.28 0.77
CA PRO A 66 -5.01 13.65 0.80
C PRO A 66 -4.96 14.19 2.24
N GLY A 67 -3.81 14.73 2.63
CA GLY A 67 -3.57 15.22 4.00
C GLY A 67 -2.97 14.19 4.96
N GLN A 68 -2.83 12.91 4.56
CA GLN A 68 -2.09 11.91 5.32
C GLN A 68 -0.59 12.05 5.03
N PRO A 69 0.25 12.51 5.98
CA PRO A 69 1.70 12.50 5.81
C PRO A 69 2.21 11.06 5.74
N VAL A 70 2.93 10.72 4.67
CA VAL A 70 3.62 9.44 4.54
C VAL A 70 5.04 9.53 5.08
N PHE A 71 5.59 8.44 5.61
CA PHE A 71 6.95 8.41 6.12
C PHE A 71 7.97 8.61 4.99
N MET A 72 7.77 7.90 3.89
CA MET A 72 8.58 8.01 2.66
C MET A 72 7.74 7.72 1.42
N ASP A 73 8.13 8.31 0.30
CA ASP A 73 7.58 8.07 -1.03
C ASP A 73 8.72 7.93 -2.07
N GLY A 74 8.37 7.73 -3.34
CA GLY A 74 9.32 7.50 -4.44
C GLY A 74 10.33 8.60 -4.75
N ARG A 75 10.36 9.70 -3.99
CA ARG A 75 11.25 10.85 -4.19
C ARG A 75 12.53 10.72 -3.36
N ALA A 76 13.38 9.75 -3.70
CA ALA A 76 14.61 9.44 -2.94
C ALA A 76 15.55 10.65 -2.74
N ASP A 77 15.60 11.55 -3.71
CA ASP A 77 16.41 12.76 -3.72
C ASP A 77 16.01 13.78 -2.64
N VAL A 78 14.77 13.75 -2.17
CA VAL A 78 14.26 14.66 -1.13
C VAL A 78 14.70 14.25 0.28
N TYR A 79 14.87 12.94 0.52
CA TYR A 79 15.09 12.41 1.88
C TYR A 79 16.54 12.38 2.34
N GLY A 80 17.47 12.39 1.41
CA GLY A 80 18.91 12.29 1.68
C GLY A 80 19.35 10.90 2.17
N ASP A 81 20.65 10.64 2.00
CA ASP A 81 21.25 9.32 2.25
C ASP A 81 21.08 8.79 3.67
N ALA A 82 21.10 9.68 4.67
CA ALA A 82 21.01 9.27 6.07
C ALA A 82 19.65 8.65 6.39
N LEU A 83 18.56 9.27 5.93
CA LEU A 83 17.20 8.75 6.14
C LEU A 83 16.97 7.47 5.35
N LEU A 84 17.48 7.39 4.11
CA LEU A 84 17.39 6.19 3.29
C LEU A 84 18.13 5.00 3.92
N ARG A 85 19.37 5.20 4.40
CA ARG A 85 20.12 4.14 5.10
C ARG A 85 19.41 3.67 6.37
N MET A 86 18.83 4.60 7.12
CA MET A 86 18.06 4.28 8.31
C MET A 86 16.82 3.46 7.95
N TYR A 87 16.06 3.88 6.93
CA TYR A 87 14.91 3.15 6.43
C TYR A 87 15.27 1.72 6.01
N VAL A 88 16.33 1.55 5.20
CA VAL A 88 16.81 0.21 4.78
C VAL A 88 17.23 -0.64 5.98
N SER A 89 17.84 -0.04 7.00
CA SER A 89 18.20 -0.76 8.24
C SER A 89 16.94 -1.28 8.96
N ILE A 90 15.90 -0.45 9.06
CA ILE A 90 14.66 -0.81 9.74
C ILE A 90 13.89 -1.90 9.01
N ILE A 91 13.71 -1.79 7.70
CA ILE A 91 12.97 -2.81 6.93
C ILE A 91 13.67 -4.17 6.92
N GLY A 92 15.01 -4.18 7.07
CA GLY A 92 15.81 -5.40 7.21
C GLY A 92 16.00 -5.85 8.67
N VAL A 93 15.37 -5.18 9.64
CA VAL A 93 15.49 -5.45 11.10
C VAL A 93 16.97 -5.49 11.55
N ARG A 94 17.77 -4.56 11.00
CA ARG A 94 19.20 -4.39 11.37
C ARG A 94 19.29 -3.40 12.54
N GLY A 95 19.01 -3.86 13.73
CA GLY A 95 18.86 -3.05 14.93
C GLY A 95 17.44 -3.14 15.49
N ASP A 96 17.12 -2.27 16.43
CA ASP A 96 15.76 -2.23 17.01
C ASP A 96 14.88 -1.21 16.26
N PRO A 97 13.88 -1.65 15.48
CA PRO A 97 12.95 -0.77 14.80
C PRO A 97 12.17 0.15 15.73
N GLN A 98 11.92 -0.28 16.99
CA GLN A 98 11.16 0.50 17.96
C GLN A 98 11.79 1.87 18.24
N VAL A 99 13.13 1.96 18.27
CA VAL A 99 13.85 3.22 18.49
C VAL A 99 13.49 4.27 17.42
N LEU A 100 13.36 3.84 16.15
CA LEU A 100 12.93 4.72 15.07
C LEU A 100 11.46 5.10 15.21
N PHE A 101 10.59 4.11 15.48
CA PHE A 101 9.16 4.34 15.61
C PHE A 101 8.85 5.30 16.78
N ASP A 102 9.58 5.22 17.88
CA ASP A 102 9.48 6.16 18.99
C ASP A 102 9.97 7.57 18.60
N ARG A 103 11.13 7.65 17.94
CA ARG A 103 11.73 8.92 17.49
C ARG A 103 10.79 9.71 16.57
N TYR A 104 10.13 9.02 15.64
CA TYR A 104 9.22 9.64 14.68
C TYR A 104 7.75 9.60 15.13
N ARG A 105 7.49 9.05 16.33
CA ARG A 105 6.15 8.91 16.92
C ARG A 105 5.18 8.21 15.96
N ILE A 106 5.62 7.08 15.40
CA ILE A 106 4.80 6.30 14.47
C ILE A 106 3.63 5.68 15.23
N ASP A 107 2.42 5.91 14.75
CA ASP A 107 1.17 5.39 15.32
C ASP A 107 0.80 4.05 14.72
N TYR A 108 1.05 3.89 13.41
CA TYR A 108 0.72 2.67 12.68
C TYR A 108 1.65 2.44 11.48
N ALA A 109 1.73 1.20 11.02
CA ALA A 109 2.53 0.80 9.88
C ALA A 109 1.68 0.12 8.81
N VAL A 110 2.01 0.35 7.53
CA VAL A 110 1.43 -0.33 6.37
C VAL A 110 2.55 -0.95 5.55
N PHE A 111 2.65 -2.27 5.60
CA PHE A 111 3.78 -3.01 5.03
C PHE A 111 3.33 -4.36 4.46
N PRO A 112 4.11 -5.02 3.55
CA PRO A 112 3.80 -6.38 3.12
C PRO A 112 3.85 -7.37 4.30
N PRO A 113 2.95 -8.37 4.35
CA PRO A 113 2.85 -9.30 5.48
C PRO A 113 3.98 -10.34 5.55
N ASP A 114 4.71 -10.55 4.46
CA ASP A 114 5.75 -11.57 4.27
C ASP A 114 7.17 -10.98 4.31
N THR A 115 7.44 -10.08 5.24
CA THR A 115 8.73 -9.39 5.37
C THR A 115 9.32 -9.55 6.77
N PRO A 116 10.66 -9.45 6.93
CA PRO A 116 11.29 -9.48 8.26
C PRO A 116 10.72 -8.44 9.23
N LEU A 117 10.33 -7.26 8.72
CA LEU A 117 9.71 -6.23 9.55
C LEU A 117 8.30 -6.62 9.99
N ALA A 118 7.52 -7.31 9.15
CA ALA A 118 6.22 -7.85 9.52
C ALA A 118 6.33 -8.88 10.64
N ASP A 119 7.29 -9.80 10.55
CA ASP A 119 7.58 -10.78 11.61
C ASP A 119 7.96 -10.08 12.92
N TRP A 120 8.76 -9.02 12.84
CA TRP A 120 9.12 -8.21 14.00
C TRP A 120 7.91 -7.55 14.64
N PHE A 121 7.00 -6.95 13.85
CA PHE A 121 5.76 -6.37 14.36
C PHE A 121 4.89 -7.40 15.07
N ASP A 122 4.74 -8.58 14.47
CA ASP A 122 3.91 -9.66 15.02
C ASP A 122 4.46 -10.26 16.32
N ALA A 123 5.79 -10.26 16.47
CA ALA A 123 6.47 -10.71 17.68
C ALA A 123 6.47 -9.64 18.81
N SER A 124 6.12 -8.41 18.50
CA SER A 124 6.17 -7.28 19.45
C SER A 124 4.88 -7.13 20.26
N ASP A 125 5.00 -7.06 21.58
CA ASP A 125 3.87 -6.75 22.47
C ASP A 125 3.34 -5.31 22.32
N LEU A 126 4.09 -4.42 21.66
CA LEU A 126 3.75 -3.01 21.47
C LEU A 126 2.89 -2.75 20.23
N TRP A 127 2.73 -3.75 19.38
CA TRP A 127 2.02 -3.62 18.11
C TRP A 127 0.92 -4.66 17.98
N LEU A 128 -0.14 -4.30 17.27
CA LEU A 128 -1.27 -5.19 16.99
C LEU A 128 -1.56 -5.17 15.50
N ARG A 129 -1.52 -6.34 14.86
CA ARG A 129 -2.00 -6.49 13.48
C ARG A 129 -3.52 -6.37 13.45
N VAL A 130 -4.04 -5.36 12.75
CA VAL A 130 -5.48 -5.05 12.66
C VAL A 130 -6.08 -5.32 11.28
N TYR A 131 -5.23 -5.48 10.28
CA TYR A 131 -5.63 -5.80 8.91
C TYR A 131 -4.54 -6.62 8.22
N SER A 132 -4.93 -7.54 7.33
CA SER A 132 -4.01 -8.25 6.44
C SER A 132 -4.74 -8.80 5.22
N ASN A 133 -4.07 -8.73 4.06
CA ASN A 133 -4.37 -9.50 2.85
C ASN A 133 -3.04 -9.96 2.21
N ASP A 134 -3.09 -10.53 1.01
CA ASP A 134 -1.90 -11.04 0.31
C ASP A 134 -0.88 -9.95 -0.08
N THR A 135 -1.30 -8.68 -0.13
CA THR A 135 -0.45 -7.56 -0.54
C THR A 135 0.06 -6.77 0.65
N ALA A 136 -0.80 -6.44 1.61
CA ALA A 136 -0.51 -5.50 2.69
C ALA A 136 -1.13 -5.91 4.03
N ALA A 137 -0.44 -5.58 5.11
CA ALA A 137 -0.96 -5.64 6.45
C ALA A 137 -0.80 -4.29 7.17
N ILE A 138 -1.60 -4.07 8.20
CA ILE A 138 -1.58 -2.87 9.03
C ILE A 138 -1.36 -3.30 10.48
N TRP A 139 -0.39 -2.67 11.10
CA TRP A 139 -0.14 -2.78 12.54
C TRP A 139 -0.36 -1.42 13.18
N VAL A 140 -1.06 -1.40 14.29
CA VAL A 140 -1.26 -0.20 15.12
C VAL A 140 -0.53 -0.33 16.44
N ARG A 141 -0.05 0.77 16.97
CA ARG A 141 0.58 0.84 18.27
C ARG A 141 -0.48 0.62 19.37
N ARG A 142 -0.17 -0.21 20.35
CA ARG A 142 -1.01 -0.42 21.56
C ARG A 142 -0.90 0.71 22.55
#